data_93e10a4e111f8ef455b0c464d643f700
#
_entry.id   93e10a4e111f8ef455b0c464d643f700
#
_cell.length_a   1.000
_cell.length_b   1.000
_cell.length_c   1.000
_cell.angle_alpha   90.00
_cell.angle_beta   90.00
_cell.angle_gamma   90.00
#
_symmetry.space_group_name_H-M   'P 1'
#
loop_
_entity.id
_entity.type
_entity.pdbx_description
1 polymer ?
#
loop_
_entity_poly.entity_id
_entity_poly.type
_entity_poly.pdbx_seq_one_letter_code
_entity_poly.pdbx_strand_id
1 'polypeptide(L)'
;MGIATARGTEAEVAPQATDGAAMHAHGNSPAPMVSVYDFEAAAKRKLSIPAWEYFNGGSGDEITLRRNRTALDALQLKPRVLVDVTHIDTSRMVLGQFMEHPILLAPTSSHLLAHPDAEVATARGAAAARTILIASTTSNRSIEDICKAASGPVWFQLYVDDDHKHVQALIERAEGAGCKALCITVDNPLAYARNREERVNAQAPILPFPNLGIESGPGGRGLSRRHFSWSDLGWIQSFAKTPIILKGILNPDDADQAAKRGVAAIVVSNHGGRVLDTEPATIEVLPAVVDRVAGRVPILFDGGIRRGTDILKGLAYGASAVLIGRPYIYGLAVAGPDGIRDVVGILRSELEGAMAMTGRVRLDDIDSSVLWKSSDYSS
;
A
#
# COMPACT_ATOMS: atom_id res chain seq x y z
N MET A 1 -83.81 -51.54 -6.94
CA MET A 1 -84.94 -50.99 -7.58
C MET A 1 -84.79 -49.47 -7.53
N GLY A 2 -84.72 -48.81 -8.64
CA GLY A 2 -84.75 -47.37 -8.73
C GLY A 2 -83.39 -46.64 -8.61
N ILE A 3 -82.63 -46.55 -9.70
CA ILE A 3 -81.45 -45.78 -9.85
C ILE A 3 -81.91 -44.40 -10.30
N ALA A 4 -81.62 -43.34 -9.52
CA ALA A 4 -81.82 -41.93 -9.89
C ALA A 4 -80.47 -41.33 -10.33
N THR A 5 -80.44 -40.95 -11.59
CA THR A 5 -79.32 -40.21 -12.21
C THR A 5 -79.43 -38.75 -11.88
N ALA A 6 -78.41 -38.15 -11.23
CA ALA A 6 -78.28 -36.75 -11.06
C ALA A 6 -77.34 -36.16 -12.16
N ARG A 7 -77.86 -35.20 -12.92
CA ARG A 7 -77.10 -34.41 -13.90
C ARG A 7 -76.24 -33.37 -13.18
N GLY A 8 -74.95 -33.37 -13.44
CA GLY A 8 -74.03 -32.32 -13.01
C GLY A 8 -74.12 -31.13 -13.96
N THR A 9 -74.23 -29.95 -13.38
CA THR A 9 -74.13 -28.67 -14.07
C THR A 9 -72.65 -28.29 -14.18
N GLU A 10 -72.18 -28.13 -15.40
CA GLU A 10 -70.85 -27.58 -15.68
C GLU A 10 -70.83 -26.11 -15.32
N ALA A 11 -69.93 -25.73 -14.43
CA ALA A 11 -69.64 -24.32 -14.14
C ALA A 11 -68.52 -23.86 -15.07
N GLU A 12 -68.83 -22.85 -15.87
CA GLU A 12 -67.95 -22.15 -16.78
C GLU A 12 -66.87 -21.39 -15.98
N VAL A 13 -65.60 -21.78 -16.11
CA VAL A 13 -64.44 -21.12 -15.49
C VAL A 13 -63.99 -20.02 -16.44
N ALA A 14 -64.15 -18.77 -16.01
CA ALA A 14 -63.61 -17.61 -16.70
C ALA A 14 -62.07 -17.63 -16.66
N PRO A 15 -61.34 -17.18 -17.71
CA PRO A 15 -59.89 -17.12 -17.73
C PRO A 15 -59.38 -16.04 -16.77
N GLN A 16 -58.56 -16.45 -15.79
CA GLN A 16 -57.80 -15.54 -14.96
C GLN A 16 -56.73 -14.81 -15.82
N ALA A 17 -56.77 -13.49 -15.80
CA ALA A 17 -55.73 -12.64 -16.35
C ALA A 17 -54.39 -12.93 -15.64
N THR A 18 -53.39 -13.35 -16.40
CA THR A 18 -52.00 -13.45 -15.93
C THR A 18 -51.49 -12.06 -15.74
N ASP A 19 -51.37 -11.63 -14.48
CA ASP A 19 -50.58 -10.46 -14.10
C ASP A 19 -49.17 -10.67 -14.59
N GLY A 20 -48.77 -9.86 -15.57
CA GLY A 20 -47.40 -9.77 -16.03
C GLY A 20 -46.49 -9.32 -14.87
N ALA A 21 -45.70 -10.24 -14.33
CA ALA A 21 -44.66 -9.90 -13.41
C ALA A 21 -43.74 -8.86 -14.06
N ALA A 22 -43.87 -7.61 -13.62
CA ALA A 22 -42.92 -6.55 -13.94
C ALA A 22 -41.54 -7.03 -13.47
N MET A 23 -40.70 -7.48 -14.39
CA MET A 23 -39.29 -7.63 -14.18
C MET A 23 -38.75 -6.27 -13.74
N HIS A 24 -38.54 -6.08 -12.46
CA HIS A 24 -37.76 -4.96 -11.96
C HIS A 24 -36.41 -5.02 -12.67
N ALA A 25 -36.21 -4.13 -13.63
CA ALA A 25 -34.90 -3.82 -14.15
C ALA A 25 -34.08 -3.37 -12.96
N HIS A 26 -33.20 -4.26 -12.44
CA HIS A 26 -32.17 -3.84 -11.53
C HIS A 26 -31.35 -2.83 -12.29
N GLY A 27 -31.48 -1.56 -11.90
CA GLY A 27 -30.68 -0.47 -12.41
C GLY A 27 -29.22 -0.89 -12.32
N ASN A 28 -28.48 -0.59 -13.38
CA ASN A 28 -27.07 -0.92 -13.57
C ASN A 28 -26.19 -0.13 -12.59
N SER A 29 -26.42 -0.31 -11.27
CA SER A 29 -25.48 0.20 -10.27
C SER A 29 -24.19 -0.58 -10.44
N PRO A 30 -23.04 0.08 -10.53
CA PRO A 30 -21.77 -0.61 -10.63
C PRO A 30 -21.64 -1.56 -9.44
N ALA A 31 -21.12 -2.77 -9.69
CA ALA A 31 -20.91 -3.76 -8.65
C ALA A 31 -20.05 -3.14 -7.52
N PRO A 32 -20.37 -3.42 -6.24
CA PRO A 32 -19.61 -2.87 -5.13
C PRO A 32 -18.16 -3.32 -5.19
N MET A 33 -17.23 -2.43 -4.88
CA MET A 33 -15.81 -2.72 -4.72
C MET A 33 -15.60 -3.41 -3.36
N VAL A 34 -15.36 -4.71 -3.34
CA VAL A 34 -15.25 -5.51 -2.12
C VAL A 34 -13.82 -5.96 -1.82
N SER A 35 -12.89 -5.69 -2.74
CA SER A 35 -11.49 -6.07 -2.59
C SER A 35 -10.56 -5.09 -3.32
N VAL A 36 -9.27 -5.11 -2.96
CA VAL A 36 -8.23 -4.37 -3.69
C VAL A 36 -8.16 -4.77 -5.16
N TYR A 37 -8.46 -6.04 -5.49
CA TYR A 37 -8.45 -6.53 -6.86
C TYR A 37 -9.57 -5.93 -7.73
N ASP A 38 -10.70 -5.56 -7.14
CA ASP A 38 -11.77 -4.86 -7.86
C ASP A 38 -11.31 -3.45 -8.24
N PHE A 39 -10.64 -2.76 -7.33
CA PHE A 39 -10.01 -1.46 -7.61
C PHE A 39 -8.91 -1.58 -8.66
N GLU A 40 -8.08 -2.63 -8.62
CA GLU A 40 -7.05 -2.89 -9.62
C GLU A 40 -7.67 -3.06 -11.01
N ALA A 41 -8.69 -3.92 -11.13
CA ALA A 41 -9.39 -4.16 -12.39
C ALA A 41 -10.10 -2.88 -12.93
N ALA A 42 -10.69 -2.08 -12.04
CA ALA A 42 -11.34 -0.82 -12.41
C ALA A 42 -10.30 0.24 -12.82
N ALA A 43 -9.20 0.38 -12.09
CA ALA A 43 -8.11 1.29 -12.41
C ALA A 43 -7.48 0.95 -13.78
N LYS A 44 -7.30 -0.32 -14.09
CA LYS A 44 -6.80 -0.77 -15.40
C LYS A 44 -7.67 -0.30 -16.55
N ARG A 45 -8.99 -0.26 -16.37
CA ARG A 45 -9.92 0.25 -17.40
C ARG A 45 -9.94 1.76 -17.52
N LYS A 46 -9.59 2.48 -16.44
CA LYS A 46 -9.70 3.94 -16.34
C LYS A 46 -8.41 4.65 -16.70
N LEU A 47 -7.27 4.09 -16.33
CA LEU A 47 -5.96 4.67 -16.60
C LEU A 47 -5.58 4.53 -18.08
N SER A 48 -4.86 5.52 -18.60
CA SER A 48 -4.20 5.38 -19.89
C SER A 48 -3.16 4.25 -19.87
N ILE A 49 -2.81 3.70 -21.03
CA ILE A 49 -1.81 2.62 -21.11
C ILE A 49 -0.48 3.05 -20.46
N PRO A 50 0.10 4.23 -20.74
CA PRO A 50 1.33 4.66 -20.08
C PRO A 50 1.20 4.78 -18.56
N ALA A 51 0.06 5.30 -18.07
CA ALA A 51 -0.19 5.41 -16.63
C ALA A 51 -0.30 4.03 -15.97
N TRP A 52 -1.01 3.10 -16.59
CA TRP A 52 -1.14 1.74 -16.10
C TRP A 52 0.22 1.02 -16.04
N GLU A 53 1.00 1.08 -17.14
CA GLU A 53 2.31 0.44 -17.19
C GLU A 53 3.29 1.07 -16.20
N TYR A 54 3.22 2.38 -16.00
CA TYR A 54 4.00 3.08 -14.99
C TYR A 54 3.70 2.58 -13.57
N PHE A 55 2.42 2.53 -13.15
CA PHE A 55 2.07 2.14 -11.78
C PHE A 55 2.16 0.64 -11.54
N ASN A 56 1.73 -0.17 -12.51
CA ASN A 56 1.58 -1.60 -12.33
C ASN A 56 2.82 -2.41 -12.72
N GLY A 57 3.67 -1.86 -13.59
CA GLY A 57 4.89 -2.54 -14.07
C GLY A 57 5.94 -2.75 -12.96
N GLY A 58 6.78 -3.76 -13.18
CA GLY A 58 7.97 -4.06 -12.42
C GLY A 58 9.25 -3.85 -13.21
N SER A 59 10.39 -4.21 -12.64
CA SER A 59 11.70 -4.21 -13.30
C SER A 59 11.97 -5.53 -14.01
N GLY A 60 12.81 -5.48 -15.03
CA GLY A 60 13.29 -6.65 -15.79
C GLY A 60 12.16 -7.54 -16.30
N ASP A 61 12.20 -8.79 -15.92
CA ASP A 61 11.20 -9.82 -16.24
C ASP A 61 10.10 -9.95 -15.19
N GLU A 62 10.04 -9.01 -14.22
CA GLU A 62 9.04 -8.95 -13.16
C GLU A 62 9.04 -10.19 -12.23
N ILE A 63 10.18 -10.84 -12.06
CA ILE A 63 10.33 -12.02 -11.18
C ILE A 63 10.07 -11.61 -9.73
N THR A 64 10.73 -10.55 -9.26
CA THR A 64 10.54 -10.00 -7.90
C THR A 64 9.12 -9.50 -7.69
N LEU A 65 8.53 -8.83 -8.70
CA LEU A 65 7.14 -8.35 -8.63
C LEU A 65 6.17 -9.51 -8.35
N ARG A 66 6.28 -10.60 -9.11
CA ARG A 66 5.45 -11.79 -8.91
C ARG A 66 5.77 -12.50 -7.59
N ARG A 67 7.07 -12.62 -7.25
CA ARG A 67 7.51 -13.28 -6.01
C ARG A 67 6.96 -12.59 -4.76
N ASN A 68 6.89 -11.26 -4.74
CA ASN A 68 6.26 -10.53 -3.64
C ASN A 68 4.82 -11.00 -3.35
N ARG A 69 4.06 -11.37 -4.40
CA ARG A 69 2.70 -11.88 -4.19
C ARG A 69 2.69 -13.35 -3.82
N THR A 70 3.41 -14.20 -4.58
CA THR A 70 3.41 -15.64 -4.37
C THR A 70 4.00 -16.04 -3.01
N ALA A 71 5.00 -15.32 -2.50
CA ALA A 71 5.56 -15.58 -1.18
C ALA A 71 4.55 -15.28 -0.05
N LEU A 72 3.77 -14.21 -0.18
CA LEU A 72 2.67 -13.94 0.76
C LEU A 72 1.57 -15.01 0.66
N ASP A 73 1.20 -15.44 -0.55
CA ASP A 73 0.19 -16.48 -0.75
C ASP A 73 0.61 -17.85 -0.18
N ALA A 74 1.91 -18.14 -0.21
CA ALA A 74 2.45 -19.39 0.31
C ALA A 74 2.36 -19.53 1.84
N LEU A 75 2.31 -18.42 2.58
CA LEU A 75 2.17 -18.45 4.03
C LEU A 75 0.74 -18.77 4.43
N GLN A 76 0.58 -19.77 5.30
CA GLN A 76 -0.72 -20.25 5.77
C GLN A 76 -0.97 -19.78 7.20
N LEU A 77 -2.18 -19.29 7.46
CA LEU A 77 -2.60 -18.84 8.78
C LEU A 77 -3.15 -20.01 9.60
N LYS A 78 -2.84 -20.01 10.90
CA LYS A 78 -3.27 -20.99 11.88
C LYS A 78 -4.49 -20.49 12.64
N PRO A 79 -5.71 -20.94 12.33
CA PRO A 79 -6.91 -20.44 12.98
C PRO A 79 -6.96 -20.88 14.45
N ARG A 80 -7.62 -20.08 15.29
CA ARG A 80 -7.96 -20.44 16.66
C ARG A 80 -9.43 -20.25 16.91
N VAL A 81 -10.01 -21.15 17.67
CA VAL A 81 -11.43 -21.16 18.04
C VAL A 81 -11.62 -20.88 19.53
N LEU A 82 -12.83 -20.48 19.91
CA LEU A 82 -13.25 -20.26 21.31
C LEU A 82 -12.42 -19.17 22.04
N VAL A 83 -11.91 -18.20 21.29
CA VAL A 83 -11.30 -16.99 21.85
C VAL A 83 -12.34 -15.87 21.81
N ASP A 84 -12.46 -15.10 22.88
CA ASP A 84 -13.30 -13.89 22.89
C ASP A 84 -12.66 -12.82 22.01
N VAL A 85 -13.30 -12.52 20.89
CA VAL A 85 -12.86 -11.52 19.88
C VAL A 85 -13.88 -10.39 19.74
N THR A 86 -14.67 -10.16 20.76
CA THR A 86 -15.72 -9.10 20.76
C THR A 86 -15.14 -7.70 20.53
N HIS A 87 -13.91 -7.46 20.97
CA HIS A 87 -13.22 -6.17 20.85
C HIS A 87 -11.83 -6.38 20.24
N ILE A 88 -11.67 -5.95 19.00
CA ILE A 88 -10.38 -5.97 18.29
C ILE A 88 -9.84 -4.54 18.24
N ASP A 89 -8.58 -4.37 18.66
CA ASP A 89 -7.85 -3.11 18.62
C ASP A 89 -6.69 -3.22 17.63
N THR A 90 -6.80 -2.48 16.53
CA THR A 90 -5.76 -2.38 15.50
C THR A 90 -4.90 -1.12 15.65
N SER A 91 -5.07 -0.36 16.73
CA SER A 91 -4.34 0.88 16.95
C SER A 91 -2.88 0.64 17.36
N ARG A 92 -2.02 1.57 16.99
CA ARG A 92 -0.58 1.54 17.32
C ARG A 92 0.06 2.91 17.27
N MET A 93 1.09 3.11 18.09
CA MET A 93 2.01 4.24 17.97
C MET A 93 3.16 3.89 17.02
N VAL A 94 3.41 4.75 16.03
CA VAL A 94 4.56 4.64 15.12
C VAL A 94 5.28 5.98 15.11
N LEU A 95 6.54 6.00 15.51
CA LEU A 95 7.37 7.22 15.62
C LEU A 95 6.64 8.38 16.34
N GLY A 96 6.00 8.08 17.48
CA GLY A 96 5.27 9.07 18.28
C GLY A 96 3.92 9.52 17.68
N GLN A 97 3.45 8.92 16.60
CA GLN A 97 2.20 9.23 15.95
C GLN A 97 1.19 8.11 16.17
N PHE A 98 -0.01 8.47 16.65
CA PHE A 98 -1.10 7.53 16.83
C PHE A 98 -1.70 7.14 15.47
N MET A 99 -1.89 5.84 15.26
CA MET A 99 -2.55 5.25 14.10
C MET A 99 -3.69 4.34 14.56
N GLU A 100 -4.86 4.45 13.92
CA GLU A 100 -5.99 3.56 14.19
C GLU A 100 -5.81 2.14 13.64
N HIS A 101 -4.86 1.98 12.74
CA HIS A 101 -4.52 0.71 12.09
C HIS A 101 -3.07 0.77 11.54
N PRO A 102 -2.37 -0.35 11.37
CA PRO A 102 -0.95 -0.37 11.03
C PRO A 102 -0.68 -0.24 9.51
N ILE A 103 -1.48 0.56 8.79
CA ILE A 103 -1.38 0.71 7.33
C ILE A 103 -0.97 2.14 7.01
N LEU A 104 0.12 2.34 6.26
CA LEU A 104 0.58 3.64 5.74
C LEU A 104 0.50 3.65 4.21
N LEU A 105 0.42 4.85 3.62
CA LEU A 105 0.54 5.03 2.18
C LEU A 105 2.01 5.19 1.81
N ALA A 106 2.54 4.22 1.05
CA ALA A 106 3.93 4.22 0.59
C ALA A 106 4.21 5.40 -0.35
N PRO A 107 5.45 5.90 -0.41
CA PRO A 107 5.80 6.95 -1.35
C PRO A 107 5.72 6.43 -2.78
N THR A 108 4.78 6.96 -3.55
CA THR A 108 4.67 6.77 -4.99
C THR A 108 4.73 8.12 -5.68
N SER A 109 5.16 8.13 -6.91
CA SER A 109 5.32 9.33 -7.73
C SER A 109 4.19 9.47 -8.75
N SER A 110 4.07 10.66 -9.33
CA SER A 110 3.30 10.90 -10.56
C SER A 110 1.79 10.69 -10.42
N HIS A 111 1.20 11.07 -9.29
CA HIS A 111 -0.24 10.89 -9.04
C HIS A 111 -1.12 11.65 -10.03
N LEU A 112 -0.59 12.63 -10.76
CA LEU A 112 -1.31 13.34 -11.83
C LEU A 112 -1.75 12.38 -12.95
N LEU A 113 -1.07 11.25 -13.12
CA LEU A 113 -1.50 10.17 -14.02
C LEU A 113 -2.78 9.45 -13.57
N ALA A 114 -3.08 9.51 -12.27
CA ALA A 114 -4.23 8.82 -11.68
C ALA A 114 -5.40 9.78 -11.37
N HIS A 115 -5.10 11.05 -11.00
CA HIS A 115 -6.11 12.03 -10.58
C HIS A 115 -5.64 13.46 -10.84
N PRO A 116 -6.52 14.39 -11.32
CA PRO A 116 -6.14 15.76 -11.67
C PRO A 116 -5.59 16.57 -10.48
N ASP A 117 -6.03 16.32 -9.25
CA ASP A 117 -5.50 16.96 -8.04
C ASP A 117 -4.22 16.30 -7.52
N ALA A 118 -3.78 15.17 -8.12
CA ALA A 118 -2.57 14.45 -7.79
C ALA A 118 -2.42 14.16 -6.28
N GLU A 119 -1.26 14.46 -5.67
CA GLU A 119 -0.97 14.18 -4.27
C GLU A 119 -1.82 14.99 -3.28
N VAL A 120 -2.42 16.11 -3.69
CA VAL A 120 -3.42 16.85 -2.89
C VAL A 120 -4.66 15.99 -2.65
N ALA A 121 -5.15 15.29 -3.69
CA ALA A 121 -6.23 14.32 -3.53
C ALA A 121 -5.80 13.15 -2.63
N THR A 122 -4.56 12.69 -2.77
CA THR A 122 -4.03 11.61 -1.93
C THR A 122 -3.93 12.04 -0.46
N ALA A 123 -3.50 13.27 -0.17
CA ALA A 123 -3.44 13.79 1.19
C ALA A 123 -4.84 13.83 1.85
N ARG A 124 -5.86 14.26 1.10
CA ARG A 124 -7.27 14.21 1.55
C ARG A 124 -7.75 12.79 1.80
N GLY A 125 -7.41 11.85 0.90
CA GLY A 125 -7.75 10.44 1.04
C GLY A 125 -7.05 9.78 2.23
N ALA A 126 -5.78 10.08 2.46
CA ALA A 126 -5.03 9.61 3.62
C ALA A 126 -5.66 10.10 4.93
N ALA A 127 -6.05 11.38 4.99
CA ALA A 127 -6.75 11.94 6.14
C ALA A 127 -8.12 11.27 6.38
N ALA A 128 -8.90 11.04 5.32
CA ALA A 128 -10.18 10.34 5.41
C ALA A 128 -10.02 8.87 5.85
N ALA A 129 -8.91 8.23 5.46
CA ALA A 129 -8.53 6.88 5.89
C ALA A 129 -7.84 6.85 7.25
N ARG A 130 -7.58 8.00 7.89
CA ARG A 130 -6.84 8.15 9.16
C ARG A 130 -5.49 7.45 9.15
N THR A 131 -4.75 7.66 8.06
CA THR A 131 -3.44 7.04 7.85
C THR A 131 -2.36 8.08 7.56
N ILE A 132 -1.11 7.67 7.64
CA ILE A 132 0.07 8.49 7.31
C ILE A 132 0.31 8.41 5.81
N LEU A 133 0.48 9.58 5.16
CA LEU A 133 0.97 9.69 3.80
C LEU A 133 2.47 9.89 3.81
N ILE A 134 3.22 9.08 3.05
CA ILE A 134 4.61 9.37 2.74
C ILE A 134 4.65 10.02 1.34
N ALA A 135 4.83 11.34 1.30
CA ALA A 135 4.88 12.09 0.05
C ALA A 135 6.24 11.92 -0.64
N SER A 136 6.25 11.72 -1.96
CA SER A 136 7.48 11.49 -2.72
C SER A 136 8.20 12.81 -3.08
N THR A 137 9.53 12.79 -3.16
CA THR A 137 10.32 13.86 -3.81
C THR A 137 9.81 14.16 -5.21
N THR A 138 9.43 13.11 -5.95
CA THR A 138 8.90 13.21 -7.31
C THR A 138 7.36 13.27 -7.34
N SER A 139 6.77 14.03 -6.42
CA SER A 139 5.35 14.40 -6.45
C SER A 139 5.05 15.46 -7.51
N ASN A 140 3.84 15.44 -8.05
CA ASN A 140 3.36 16.45 -9.00
C ASN A 140 2.80 17.73 -8.33
N ARG A 141 2.75 17.72 -7.01
CA ARG A 141 2.42 18.87 -6.18
C ARG A 141 3.57 19.17 -5.22
N SER A 142 3.71 20.43 -4.83
CA SER A 142 4.73 20.81 -3.85
C SER A 142 4.47 20.17 -2.49
N ILE A 143 5.52 19.95 -1.72
CA ILE A 143 5.35 19.37 -0.36
C ILE A 143 4.51 20.30 0.52
N GLU A 144 4.61 21.61 0.30
CA GLU A 144 3.83 22.63 0.99
C GLU A 144 2.32 22.48 0.68
N ASP A 145 1.95 22.31 -0.60
CA ASP A 145 0.55 22.11 -1.00
C ASP A 145 -0.02 20.78 -0.47
N ILE A 146 0.80 19.73 -0.47
CA ILE A 146 0.42 18.42 0.08
C ILE A 146 0.15 18.53 1.58
N CYS A 147 1.07 19.13 2.34
CA CYS A 147 0.93 19.31 3.79
C CYS A 147 -0.25 20.22 4.14
N LYS A 148 -0.49 21.29 3.35
CA LYS A 148 -1.63 22.19 3.53
C LYS A 148 -2.98 21.46 3.31
N ALA A 149 -3.03 20.49 2.40
CA ALA A 149 -4.23 19.71 2.12
C ALA A 149 -4.47 18.56 3.10
N ALA A 150 -3.42 18.15 3.82
CA ALA A 150 -3.46 17.05 4.78
C ALA A 150 -4.03 17.52 6.13
N SER A 151 -5.04 16.82 6.67
CA SER A 151 -5.47 16.96 8.07
C SER A 151 -4.85 15.89 8.99
N GLY A 152 -4.01 15.02 8.45
CA GLY A 152 -3.27 13.98 9.16
C GLY A 152 -1.75 14.13 8.95
N PRO A 153 -0.95 13.25 9.56
CA PRO A 153 0.50 13.32 9.46
C PRO A 153 1.00 12.99 8.05
N VAL A 154 1.97 13.79 7.59
CA VAL A 154 2.70 13.58 6.34
C VAL A 154 4.17 13.33 6.68
N TRP A 155 4.77 12.30 6.08
CA TRP A 155 6.21 12.09 6.03
C TRP A 155 6.69 12.47 4.64
N PHE A 156 7.96 12.84 4.51
CA PHE A 156 8.54 13.18 3.22
C PHE A 156 9.55 12.12 2.79
N GLN A 157 9.33 11.51 1.62
CA GLN A 157 10.34 10.60 1.05
C GLN A 157 11.35 11.42 0.26
N LEU A 158 12.62 11.15 0.53
CA LEU A 158 13.75 11.83 -0.06
C LEU A 158 14.57 10.85 -0.91
N TYR A 159 14.93 11.31 -2.12
CA TYR A 159 16.09 10.83 -2.85
C TYR A 159 17.23 11.81 -2.64
N VAL A 160 18.38 11.31 -2.25
CA VAL A 160 19.60 12.14 -2.10
C VAL A 160 20.33 12.15 -3.43
N ASP A 161 20.69 13.32 -3.90
CA ASP A 161 21.52 13.54 -5.08
C ASP A 161 22.87 14.19 -4.69
N ASP A 162 23.73 14.46 -5.68
CA ASP A 162 25.08 15.02 -5.45
C ASP A 162 25.06 16.51 -5.08
N ASP A 163 23.91 17.21 -5.27
CA ASP A 163 23.75 18.60 -4.85
C ASP A 163 23.28 18.69 -3.40
N HIS A 164 24.22 18.65 -2.48
CA HIS A 164 23.96 18.75 -1.04
C HIS A 164 23.17 20.00 -0.66
N LYS A 165 23.33 21.12 -1.38
CA LYS A 165 22.55 22.35 -1.10
C LYS A 165 21.09 22.17 -1.48
N HIS A 166 20.83 21.52 -2.62
CA HIS A 166 19.48 21.19 -3.04
C HIS A 166 18.81 20.20 -2.06
N VAL A 167 19.53 19.14 -1.67
CA VAL A 167 19.04 18.16 -0.69
C VAL A 167 18.70 18.83 0.65
N GLN A 168 19.60 19.69 1.16
CA GLN A 168 19.36 20.40 2.41
C GLN A 168 18.13 21.32 2.29
N ALA A 169 18.02 22.09 1.21
CA ALA A 169 16.85 22.94 0.97
C ALA A 169 15.54 22.17 0.90
N LEU A 170 15.53 20.97 0.29
CA LEU A 170 14.35 20.09 0.26
C LEU A 170 13.96 19.61 1.65
N ILE A 171 14.92 19.21 2.48
CA ILE A 171 14.67 18.79 3.86
C ILE A 171 14.10 19.95 4.66
N GLU A 172 14.73 21.13 4.60
CA GLU A 172 14.26 22.33 5.31
C GLU A 172 12.84 22.74 4.88
N ARG A 173 12.51 22.64 3.58
CA ARG A 173 11.17 22.88 3.05
C ARG A 173 10.16 21.87 3.60
N ALA A 174 10.49 20.57 3.59
CA ALA A 174 9.62 19.52 4.10
C ALA A 174 9.34 19.69 5.61
N GLU A 175 10.38 20.00 6.39
CA GLU A 175 10.25 20.29 7.82
C GLU A 175 9.44 21.57 8.08
N GLY A 176 9.71 22.63 7.31
CA GLY A 176 8.96 23.90 7.35
C GLY A 176 7.48 23.73 6.97
N ALA A 177 7.16 22.83 6.06
CA ALA A 177 5.78 22.47 5.70
C ALA A 177 5.09 21.61 6.78
N GLY A 178 5.82 21.11 7.78
CA GLY A 178 5.27 20.34 8.90
C GLY A 178 5.34 18.82 8.74
N CYS A 179 6.15 18.31 7.83
CA CYS A 179 6.42 16.87 7.74
C CYS A 179 6.93 16.31 9.08
N LYS A 180 6.51 15.10 9.41
CA LYS A 180 6.77 14.49 10.73
C LYS A 180 7.95 13.51 10.72
N ALA A 181 8.43 13.11 9.55
CA ALA A 181 9.62 12.27 9.39
C ALA A 181 10.17 12.38 7.96
N LEU A 182 11.45 12.05 7.80
CA LEU A 182 12.12 11.89 6.51
C LEU A 182 12.29 10.40 6.22
N CYS A 183 11.77 9.95 5.07
CA CYS A 183 11.90 8.57 4.59
C CYS A 183 12.90 8.55 3.41
N ILE A 184 14.17 8.26 3.71
CA ILE A 184 15.23 8.24 2.70
C ILE A 184 15.20 6.89 1.97
N THR A 185 15.07 6.94 0.66
CA THR A 185 15.04 5.74 -0.19
C THR A 185 16.43 5.40 -0.66
N VAL A 186 16.90 4.20 -0.34
CA VAL A 186 18.28 3.73 -0.55
C VAL A 186 18.43 2.61 -1.59
N ASP A 187 17.34 2.04 -2.09
CA ASP A 187 17.31 0.90 -3.01
C ASP A 187 17.33 1.29 -4.50
N ASN A 188 17.43 2.57 -4.84
CA ASN A 188 17.34 3.05 -6.22
C ASN A 188 18.49 4.01 -6.60
N PRO A 189 19.76 3.53 -6.55
CA PRO A 189 20.91 4.37 -6.88
C PRO A 189 21.01 4.67 -8.38
N LEU A 190 20.45 3.81 -9.22
CA LEU A 190 20.43 3.92 -10.69
C LEU A 190 19.06 3.53 -11.21
N ALA A 191 18.65 4.15 -12.33
CA ALA A 191 17.49 3.67 -13.06
C ALA A 191 17.75 2.24 -13.58
N TYR A 192 16.87 1.31 -13.22
CA TYR A 192 16.91 -0.06 -13.73
C TYR A 192 15.85 -0.26 -14.82
N ALA A 193 16.08 -1.22 -15.71
CA ALA A 193 15.19 -1.50 -16.85
C ALA A 193 13.76 -1.82 -16.37
N ARG A 194 12.79 -1.09 -16.91
CA ARG A 194 11.35 -1.31 -16.71
C ARG A 194 10.70 -1.54 -18.06
N ASN A 195 10.88 -2.74 -18.56
CA ASN A 195 10.57 -3.10 -19.94
C ASN A 195 9.15 -2.73 -20.40
N ARG A 196 8.15 -2.93 -19.54
CA ARG A 196 6.75 -2.58 -19.86
C ARG A 196 6.57 -1.08 -20.00
N GLU A 197 7.11 -0.34 -19.05
CA GLU A 197 7.06 1.12 -19.03
C GLU A 197 7.82 1.73 -20.20
N GLU A 198 9.00 1.19 -20.54
CA GLU A 198 9.82 1.66 -21.66
C GLU A 198 9.15 1.49 -23.02
N ARG A 199 8.42 0.39 -23.24
CA ARG A 199 7.69 0.14 -24.49
C ARG A 199 6.62 1.19 -24.81
N VAL A 200 6.08 1.86 -23.79
CA VAL A 200 5.03 2.88 -23.94
C VAL A 200 5.51 4.29 -23.61
N ASN A 201 6.79 4.45 -23.31
CA ASN A 201 7.38 5.70 -22.83
C ASN A 201 7.18 6.89 -23.78
N ALA A 202 7.25 6.67 -25.10
CA ALA A 202 7.04 7.70 -26.10
C ALA A 202 5.62 8.32 -26.05
N GLN A 203 4.66 7.64 -25.42
CA GLN A 203 3.28 8.07 -25.25
C GLN A 203 3.03 8.66 -23.86
N ALA A 204 4.02 8.63 -22.95
CA ALA A 204 3.88 9.14 -21.60
C ALA A 204 3.92 10.68 -21.60
N PRO A 205 3.06 11.34 -20.82
CA PRO A 205 3.06 12.79 -20.71
C PRO A 205 4.29 13.31 -19.98
N ILE A 206 4.67 14.55 -20.27
CA ILE A 206 5.58 15.32 -19.44
C ILE A 206 4.80 15.86 -18.25
N LEU A 207 5.36 15.70 -17.06
CA LEU A 207 4.73 16.05 -15.79
C LEU A 207 5.60 17.05 -15.01
N PRO A 208 4.98 17.99 -14.27
CA PRO A 208 5.71 18.88 -13.36
C PRO A 208 6.14 18.12 -12.09
N PHE A 209 7.35 18.43 -11.62
CA PHE A 209 7.89 17.96 -10.33
C PHE A 209 8.39 19.17 -9.53
N PRO A 210 7.47 19.93 -8.89
CA PRO A 210 7.77 21.23 -8.28
C PRO A 210 8.74 21.14 -7.10
N ASN A 211 8.86 20.00 -6.43
CA ASN A 211 9.88 19.82 -5.40
C ASN A 211 11.30 19.86 -5.98
N LEU A 212 11.46 19.46 -7.22
CA LEU A 212 12.73 19.42 -7.96
C LEU A 212 12.90 20.60 -8.92
N GLY A 213 11.86 21.40 -9.14
CA GLY A 213 11.88 22.52 -10.11
C GLY A 213 12.04 22.07 -11.57
N ILE A 214 11.59 20.86 -11.92
CA ILE A 214 11.73 20.30 -13.28
C ILE A 214 10.40 19.80 -13.83
N GLU A 215 10.39 19.61 -15.16
CA GLU A 215 9.38 18.83 -15.88
C GLU A 215 10.04 17.61 -16.52
N SER A 216 9.39 16.45 -16.47
CA SER A 216 9.96 15.21 -16.97
C SER A 216 8.86 14.18 -17.25
N GLY A 217 9.21 13.03 -17.83
CA GLY A 217 8.37 11.85 -17.87
C GLY A 217 8.05 11.30 -16.46
N PRO A 218 7.11 10.33 -16.36
CA PRO A 218 6.69 9.78 -15.08
C PRO A 218 7.88 9.31 -14.22
N GLY A 219 7.80 9.59 -12.91
CA GLY A 219 8.85 9.24 -11.95
C GLY A 219 10.09 10.15 -11.99
N GLY A 220 10.05 11.27 -12.73
CA GLY A 220 11.22 12.15 -12.86
C GLY A 220 12.32 11.52 -13.70
N ARG A 221 12.00 10.92 -14.83
CA ARG A 221 12.97 10.29 -15.73
C ARG A 221 14.06 11.27 -16.15
N GLY A 222 15.31 10.77 -16.23
CA GLY A 222 16.47 11.59 -16.56
C GLY A 222 17.12 12.28 -15.36
N LEU A 223 16.62 12.07 -14.15
CA LEU A 223 17.34 12.47 -12.94
C LEU A 223 18.67 11.72 -12.87
N SER A 224 19.74 12.47 -12.52
CA SER A 224 21.10 11.96 -12.38
C SER A 224 21.20 10.82 -11.38
N ARG A 225 22.33 10.12 -11.44
CA ARG A 225 22.68 9.05 -10.48
C ARG A 225 22.54 9.59 -9.06
N ARG A 226 21.93 8.78 -8.21
CA ARG A 226 21.73 9.10 -6.80
C ARG A 226 22.86 8.45 -6.02
N HIS A 227 23.86 9.25 -5.66
CA HIS A 227 24.92 8.77 -4.81
C HIS A 227 24.55 9.04 -3.36
N PHE A 228 24.15 8.00 -2.64
CA PHE A 228 23.88 8.07 -1.21
C PHE A 228 24.66 6.98 -0.50
N SER A 229 25.50 7.39 0.41
CA SER A 229 26.38 6.52 1.20
C SER A 229 26.08 6.63 2.70
N TRP A 230 26.67 5.79 3.47
CA TRP A 230 26.57 5.86 4.93
C TRP A 230 27.17 7.14 5.54
N SER A 231 28.11 7.81 4.84
CA SER A 231 28.63 9.12 5.26
C SER A 231 27.60 10.22 5.04
N ASP A 232 26.85 10.17 3.95
CA ASP A 232 25.82 11.16 3.65
C ASP A 232 24.65 11.07 4.65
N LEU A 233 24.35 9.88 5.14
CA LEU A 233 23.40 9.71 6.24
C LEU A 233 23.82 10.51 7.47
N GLY A 234 25.12 10.42 7.87
CA GLY A 234 25.65 11.18 8.99
C GLY A 234 25.59 12.70 8.75
N TRP A 235 25.82 13.15 7.50
CA TRP A 235 25.67 14.54 7.13
C TRP A 235 24.21 15.01 7.29
N ILE A 236 23.22 14.28 6.77
CA ILE A 236 21.80 14.62 6.94
C ILE A 236 21.42 14.63 8.43
N GLN A 237 21.85 13.65 9.21
CA GLN A 237 21.59 13.60 10.65
C GLN A 237 22.14 14.79 11.42
N SER A 238 23.15 15.48 10.90
CA SER A 238 23.76 16.64 11.57
C SER A 238 22.87 17.88 11.58
N PHE A 239 21.87 17.99 10.70
CA PHE A 239 20.99 19.16 10.59
C PHE A 239 19.50 18.86 10.52
N ALA A 240 19.09 17.66 10.11
CA ALA A 240 17.69 17.26 10.08
C ALA A 240 17.10 17.23 11.50
N LYS A 241 15.91 17.81 11.65
CA LYS A 241 15.20 17.92 12.95
C LYS A 241 14.17 16.82 13.14
N THR A 242 13.72 16.21 12.05
CA THR A 242 12.71 15.16 12.05
C THR A 242 13.34 13.76 12.05
N PRO A 243 12.65 12.74 12.60
CA PRO A 243 13.14 11.36 12.57
C PRO A 243 13.46 10.88 11.15
N ILE A 244 14.58 10.17 10.99
CA ILE A 244 15.02 9.61 9.71
C ILE A 244 14.70 8.13 9.64
N ILE A 245 14.07 7.72 8.55
CA ILE A 245 13.70 6.35 8.22
C ILE A 245 14.50 5.95 6.98
N LEU A 246 15.09 4.77 6.93
CA LEU A 246 15.68 4.21 5.70
C LEU A 246 14.73 3.22 5.06
N LYS A 247 14.39 3.43 3.78
CA LYS A 247 13.51 2.57 2.98
C LYS A 247 14.29 1.89 1.86
N GLY A 248 14.09 0.56 1.73
CA GLY A 248 14.73 -0.22 0.67
C GLY A 248 15.82 -1.14 1.21
N ILE A 249 15.76 -1.53 2.46
CA ILE A 249 16.71 -2.43 3.09
C ILE A 249 16.17 -3.86 3.04
N LEU A 250 16.95 -4.78 2.44
CA LEU A 250 16.67 -6.23 2.41
C LEU A 250 17.74 -7.02 3.13
N ASN A 251 18.98 -6.52 3.15
CA ASN A 251 20.11 -7.20 3.79
C ASN A 251 20.08 -6.97 5.31
N PRO A 252 20.08 -8.05 6.15
CA PRO A 252 20.09 -7.90 7.60
C PRO A 252 21.32 -7.15 8.15
N ASP A 253 22.48 -7.23 7.48
CA ASP A 253 23.68 -6.51 7.91
C ASP A 253 23.55 -5.00 7.67
N ASP A 254 22.90 -4.57 6.57
CA ASP A 254 22.59 -3.17 6.33
C ASP A 254 21.55 -2.66 7.33
N ALA A 255 20.58 -3.49 7.71
CA ALA A 255 19.60 -3.17 8.75
C ALA A 255 20.27 -2.97 10.12
N ASP A 256 21.21 -3.83 10.48
CA ASP A 256 22.03 -3.70 11.69
C ASP A 256 22.85 -2.42 11.68
N GLN A 257 23.48 -2.10 10.55
CA GLN A 257 24.24 -0.87 10.37
C GLN A 257 23.35 0.38 10.49
N ALA A 258 22.15 0.36 9.88
CA ALA A 258 21.19 1.44 9.99
C ALA A 258 20.78 1.68 11.45
N ALA A 259 20.42 0.61 12.17
CA ALA A 259 20.04 0.70 13.58
C ALA A 259 21.18 1.23 14.46
N LYS A 260 22.44 0.79 14.23
CA LYS A 260 23.64 1.29 14.94
C LYS A 260 23.91 2.78 14.66
N ARG A 261 23.51 3.28 13.50
CA ARG A 261 23.66 4.70 13.14
C ARG A 261 22.50 5.57 13.63
N GLY A 262 21.55 5.03 14.40
CA GLY A 262 20.52 5.79 15.06
C GLY A 262 19.39 6.25 14.13
N VAL A 263 19.08 5.51 13.06
CA VAL A 263 17.85 5.77 12.30
C VAL A 263 16.62 5.49 13.16
N ALA A 264 15.54 6.21 12.93
CA ALA A 264 14.32 6.09 13.73
C ALA A 264 13.48 4.87 13.36
N ALA A 265 13.57 4.37 12.13
CA ALA A 265 12.90 3.16 11.66
C ALA A 265 13.56 2.65 10.36
N ILE A 266 13.24 1.41 9.99
CA ILE A 266 13.67 0.76 8.75
C ILE A 266 12.43 0.26 8.02
N VAL A 267 12.37 0.47 6.69
CA VAL A 267 11.35 -0.16 5.83
C VAL A 267 12.03 -1.27 5.03
N VAL A 268 11.65 -2.51 5.33
CA VAL A 268 12.00 -3.68 4.51
C VAL A 268 11.21 -3.60 3.21
N SER A 269 11.90 -3.33 2.11
CA SER A 269 11.30 -2.98 0.84
C SER A 269 12.22 -3.36 -0.32
N ASN A 270 11.65 -3.88 -1.40
CA ASN A 270 12.26 -4.02 -2.72
C ASN A 270 11.57 -3.10 -3.75
N HIS A 271 11.08 -1.94 -3.28
CA HIS A 271 10.38 -0.96 -4.10
C HIS A 271 9.15 -1.53 -4.84
N GLY A 272 8.55 -2.58 -4.29
CA GLY A 272 7.46 -3.30 -4.94
C GLY A 272 7.87 -4.01 -6.24
N GLY A 273 9.11 -4.50 -6.32
CA GLY A 273 9.68 -5.17 -7.49
C GLY A 273 9.96 -4.23 -8.66
N ARG A 274 10.36 -2.97 -8.39
CA ARG A 274 10.55 -1.92 -9.42
C ARG A 274 12.00 -1.45 -9.56
N VAL A 275 12.94 -2.02 -8.80
CA VAL A 275 14.36 -1.68 -8.82
C VAL A 275 15.16 -2.88 -9.33
N LEU A 276 15.93 -3.58 -8.53
CA LEU A 276 16.62 -4.78 -8.98
C LEU A 276 15.62 -5.94 -9.16
N ASP A 277 15.61 -6.61 -10.31
CA ASP A 277 14.85 -7.84 -10.47
C ASP A 277 15.63 -9.03 -9.91
N THR A 278 14.96 -10.15 -9.66
CA THR A 278 15.51 -11.37 -9.04
C THR A 278 15.91 -11.24 -7.57
N GLU A 279 15.45 -10.21 -6.88
CA GLU A 279 15.53 -10.10 -5.43
C GLU A 279 14.53 -11.04 -4.74
N PRO A 280 14.77 -11.42 -3.47
CA PRO A 280 13.78 -12.12 -2.67
C PRO A 280 12.54 -11.25 -2.44
N ALA A 281 11.40 -11.89 -2.15
CA ALA A 281 10.26 -11.16 -1.64
C ALA A 281 10.57 -10.56 -0.27
N THR A 282 10.02 -9.38 -0.01
CA THR A 282 10.26 -8.68 1.26
C THR A 282 9.80 -9.47 2.48
N ILE A 283 8.69 -10.22 2.36
CA ILE A 283 8.19 -11.08 3.43
C ILE A 283 9.13 -12.25 3.76
N GLU A 284 9.95 -12.70 2.79
CA GLU A 284 10.91 -13.80 3.00
C GLU A 284 12.12 -13.36 3.80
N VAL A 285 12.56 -12.10 3.66
CA VAL A 285 13.72 -11.55 4.37
C VAL A 285 13.34 -10.86 5.68
N LEU A 286 12.07 -10.49 5.84
CA LEU A 286 11.58 -9.76 7.01
C LEU A 286 11.97 -10.41 8.35
N PRO A 287 11.82 -11.72 8.57
CA PRO A 287 12.22 -12.35 9.83
C PRO A 287 13.71 -12.16 10.14
N ALA A 288 14.59 -12.37 9.16
CA ALA A 288 16.03 -12.21 9.34
C ALA A 288 16.42 -10.77 9.67
N VAL A 289 15.75 -9.78 9.07
CA VAL A 289 15.94 -8.35 9.38
C VAL A 289 15.46 -8.04 10.80
N VAL A 290 14.27 -8.52 11.18
CA VAL A 290 13.70 -8.31 12.53
C VAL A 290 14.62 -8.91 13.59
N ASP A 291 15.06 -10.15 13.40
CA ASP A 291 15.97 -10.85 14.33
C ASP A 291 17.31 -10.08 14.45
N ARG A 292 17.86 -9.61 13.33
CA ARG A 292 19.13 -8.88 13.32
C ARG A 292 19.04 -7.52 14.00
N VAL A 293 17.92 -6.81 13.80
CA VAL A 293 17.69 -5.50 14.45
C VAL A 293 17.33 -5.65 15.92
N ALA A 294 16.73 -6.78 16.31
CA ALA A 294 16.44 -7.15 17.69
C ALA A 294 15.73 -6.04 18.51
N GLY A 295 14.69 -5.43 17.93
CA GLY A 295 13.86 -4.42 18.59
C GLY A 295 14.49 -3.05 18.82
N ARG A 296 15.72 -2.79 18.35
CA ARG A 296 16.41 -1.50 18.52
C ARG A 296 15.68 -0.34 17.85
N VAL A 297 15.03 -0.61 16.72
CA VAL A 297 14.17 0.34 16.00
C VAL A 297 12.96 -0.39 15.42
N PRO A 298 11.81 0.27 15.23
CA PRO A 298 10.67 -0.32 14.55
C PRO A 298 10.99 -0.68 13.10
N ILE A 299 10.49 -1.84 12.69
CA ILE A 299 10.58 -2.31 11.30
C ILE A 299 9.23 -2.13 10.63
N LEU A 300 9.23 -1.45 9.50
CA LEU A 300 8.10 -1.34 8.60
C LEU A 300 8.32 -2.27 7.40
N PHE A 301 7.27 -2.62 6.69
CA PHE A 301 7.34 -3.60 5.61
C PHE A 301 6.44 -3.20 4.45
N ASP A 302 6.90 -3.37 3.22
CA ASP A 302 6.09 -3.25 2.00
C ASP A 302 6.37 -4.39 1.01
N GLY A 303 5.61 -4.44 -0.08
CA GLY A 303 5.79 -5.41 -1.16
C GLY A 303 4.69 -6.48 -1.22
N GLY A 304 3.89 -6.44 -2.27
CA GLY A 304 2.89 -7.48 -2.58
C GLY A 304 1.56 -7.41 -1.82
N ILE A 305 1.38 -6.53 -0.86
CA ILE A 305 0.17 -6.46 -0.01
C ILE A 305 -1.07 -6.17 -0.86
N ARG A 306 -2.10 -7.03 -0.72
CA ARG A 306 -3.41 -6.93 -1.38
C ARG A 306 -4.58 -7.31 -0.46
N ARG A 307 -4.31 -7.95 0.68
CA ARG A 307 -5.29 -8.45 1.64
C ARG A 307 -4.93 -8.09 3.07
N GLY A 308 -5.92 -8.03 3.95
CA GLY A 308 -5.67 -7.89 5.40
C GLY A 308 -4.88 -9.06 5.98
N THR A 309 -5.03 -10.26 5.42
CA THR A 309 -4.20 -11.44 5.78
C THR A 309 -2.72 -11.23 5.48
N ASP A 310 -2.36 -10.46 4.43
CA ASP A 310 -0.97 -10.14 4.14
C ASP A 310 -0.37 -9.23 5.21
N ILE A 311 -1.18 -8.30 5.71
CA ILE A 311 -0.80 -7.40 6.81
C ILE A 311 -0.54 -8.23 8.07
N LEU A 312 -1.47 -9.15 8.41
CA LEU A 312 -1.32 -10.04 9.56
C LEU A 312 -0.01 -10.85 9.47
N LYS A 313 0.34 -11.37 8.28
CA LYS A 313 1.59 -12.12 8.05
C LYS A 313 2.84 -11.26 8.28
N GLY A 314 2.83 -10.01 7.80
CA GLY A 314 3.93 -9.07 8.07
C GLY A 314 4.08 -8.75 9.55
N LEU A 315 2.98 -8.49 10.26
CA LEU A 315 2.97 -8.26 11.72
C LEU A 315 3.45 -9.51 12.47
N ALA A 316 3.05 -10.71 12.05
CA ALA A 316 3.47 -11.98 12.63
C ALA A 316 4.99 -12.21 12.54
N TYR A 317 5.64 -11.66 11.54
CA TYR A 317 7.09 -11.65 11.38
C TYR A 317 7.78 -10.43 12.02
N GLY A 318 7.05 -9.66 12.84
CA GLY A 318 7.63 -8.60 13.68
C GLY A 318 7.63 -7.21 13.02
N ALA A 319 6.94 -7.00 11.91
CA ALA A 319 6.73 -5.65 11.41
C ALA A 319 5.84 -4.84 12.38
N SER A 320 6.19 -3.59 12.60
CA SER A 320 5.38 -2.66 13.42
C SER A 320 4.20 -2.10 12.63
N ALA A 321 4.35 -1.92 11.33
CA ALA A 321 3.32 -1.45 10.41
C ALA A 321 3.69 -1.80 8.97
N VAL A 322 2.75 -1.63 8.05
CA VAL A 322 2.93 -1.92 6.63
C VAL A 322 2.71 -0.69 5.76
N LEU A 323 3.35 -0.67 4.59
CA LEU A 323 3.11 0.36 3.59
C LEU A 323 2.44 -0.28 2.37
N ILE A 324 1.43 0.39 1.84
CA ILE A 324 0.77 0.02 0.58
C ILE A 324 1.08 1.06 -0.49
N GLY A 325 1.45 0.62 -1.69
CA GLY A 325 1.71 1.49 -2.86
C GLY A 325 0.58 1.39 -3.90
N ARG A 326 0.70 0.44 -4.82
CA ARG A 326 -0.30 0.23 -5.89
C ARG A 326 -1.76 0.22 -5.41
N PRO A 327 -2.13 -0.43 -4.28
CA PRO A 327 -3.52 -0.47 -3.83
C PRO A 327 -4.18 0.90 -3.71
N TYR A 328 -3.54 1.85 -3.04
CA TYR A 328 -4.15 3.17 -2.89
C TYR A 328 -4.14 3.99 -4.19
N ILE A 329 -3.16 3.77 -5.09
CA ILE A 329 -3.16 4.39 -6.42
C ILE A 329 -4.36 3.91 -7.25
N TYR A 330 -4.71 2.63 -7.15
CA TYR A 330 -5.94 2.13 -7.79
C TYR A 330 -7.17 2.82 -7.22
N GLY A 331 -7.25 2.97 -5.89
CA GLY A 331 -8.31 3.74 -5.23
C GLY A 331 -8.37 5.18 -5.73
N LEU A 332 -7.22 5.87 -5.75
CA LEU A 332 -7.09 7.25 -6.26
C LEU A 332 -7.60 7.36 -7.71
N ALA A 333 -7.20 6.45 -8.57
CA ALA A 333 -7.60 6.44 -9.98
C ALA A 333 -9.11 6.20 -10.14
N VAL A 334 -9.71 5.33 -9.34
CA VAL A 334 -11.14 4.95 -9.48
C VAL A 334 -12.07 6.00 -8.89
N ALA A 335 -11.81 6.46 -7.66
CA ALA A 335 -12.74 7.32 -6.93
C ALA A 335 -12.05 8.46 -6.15
N GLY A 336 -10.82 8.84 -6.53
CA GLY A 336 -10.11 9.94 -5.87
C GLY A 336 -9.86 9.69 -4.37
N PRO A 337 -10.04 10.71 -3.51
CA PRO A 337 -9.84 10.58 -2.07
C PRO A 337 -10.69 9.47 -1.42
N ASP A 338 -11.95 9.33 -1.85
CA ASP A 338 -12.85 8.29 -1.33
C ASP A 338 -12.36 6.88 -1.68
N GLY A 339 -11.82 6.68 -2.89
CA GLY A 339 -11.26 5.40 -3.29
C GLY A 339 -10.04 4.99 -2.44
N ILE A 340 -9.23 5.96 -2.00
CA ILE A 340 -8.13 5.69 -1.06
C ILE A 340 -8.68 5.23 0.30
N ARG A 341 -9.67 5.99 0.84
CA ARG A 341 -10.35 5.62 2.08
C ARG A 341 -10.91 4.22 2.01
N ASP A 342 -11.60 3.88 0.93
CA ASP A 342 -12.27 2.59 0.75
C ASP A 342 -11.26 1.44 0.65
N VAL A 343 -10.17 1.61 -0.09
CA VAL A 343 -9.07 0.61 -0.15
C VAL A 343 -8.47 0.36 1.23
N VAL A 344 -8.17 1.41 1.99
CA VAL A 344 -7.63 1.27 3.36
C VAL A 344 -8.67 0.62 4.27
N GLY A 345 -9.94 1.02 4.17
CA GLY A 345 -11.05 0.45 4.92
C GLY A 345 -11.23 -1.05 4.68
N ILE A 346 -11.16 -1.50 3.41
CA ILE A 346 -11.22 -2.92 3.05
C ILE A 346 -10.05 -3.68 3.71
N LEU A 347 -8.82 -3.20 3.56
CA LEU A 347 -7.64 -3.85 4.12
C LEU A 347 -7.68 -3.91 5.65
N ARG A 348 -8.18 -2.85 6.31
CA ARG A 348 -8.39 -2.81 7.75
C ARG A 348 -9.43 -3.85 8.18
N SER A 349 -10.59 -3.87 7.56
CA SER A 349 -11.66 -4.82 7.88
C SER A 349 -11.22 -6.27 7.67
N GLU A 350 -10.47 -6.55 6.60
CA GLU A 350 -9.89 -7.88 6.37
C GLU A 350 -8.83 -8.24 7.42
N LEU A 351 -8.03 -7.27 7.90
CA LEU A 351 -7.08 -7.49 9.00
C LEU A 351 -7.81 -7.83 10.30
N GLU A 352 -8.84 -7.05 10.66
CA GLU A 352 -9.67 -7.29 11.84
C GLU A 352 -10.31 -8.70 11.78
N GLY A 353 -10.85 -9.09 10.63
CA GLY A 353 -11.37 -10.43 10.40
C GLY A 353 -10.31 -11.52 10.54
N ALA A 354 -9.11 -11.32 9.99
CA ALA A 354 -8.01 -12.27 10.10
C ALA A 354 -7.49 -12.39 11.56
N MET A 355 -7.43 -11.28 12.31
CA MET A 355 -7.12 -11.26 13.74
C MET A 355 -8.15 -12.07 14.53
N ALA A 356 -9.45 -11.84 14.29
CA ALA A 356 -10.53 -12.61 14.91
C ALA A 356 -10.39 -14.12 14.66
N MET A 357 -10.20 -14.52 13.40
CA MET A 357 -10.10 -15.92 13.01
C MET A 357 -8.83 -16.61 13.55
N THR A 358 -7.79 -15.85 13.88
CA THR A 358 -6.56 -16.36 14.50
C THR A 358 -6.53 -16.16 16.02
N GLY A 359 -7.62 -15.64 16.62
CA GLY A 359 -7.76 -15.41 18.07
C GLY A 359 -6.80 -14.35 18.59
N ARG A 360 -6.60 -13.26 17.84
CA ARG A 360 -5.78 -12.11 18.22
C ARG A 360 -6.65 -10.87 18.35
N VAL A 361 -6.63 -10.24 19.52
CA VAL A 361 -7.48 -9.06 19.80
C VAL A 361 -6.72 -7.75 19.76
N ARG A 362 -5.39 -7.80 19.85
CA ARG A 362 -4.51 -6.63 19.78
C ARG A 362 -3.36 -6.91 18.81
N LEU A 363 -2.80 -5.85 18.22
CA LEU A 363 -1.62 -6.00 17.35
C LEU A 363 -0.42 -6.59 18.10
N ASP A 364 -0.26 -6.32 19.39
CA ASP A 364 0.82 -6.84 20.22
C ASP A 364 0.68 -8.34 20.55
N ASP A 365 -0.51 -8.91 20.35
CA ASP A 365 -0.75 -10.35 20.49
C ASP A 365 -0.32 -11.14 19.26
N ILE A 366 0.01 -10.45 18.15
CA ILE A 366 0.36 -11.06 16.88
C ILE A 366 1.84 -11.44 16.90
N ASP A 367 2.12 -12.73 16.76
CA ASP A 367 3.45 -13.31 16.64
C ASP A 367 3.48 -14.43 15.60
N SER A 368 4.62 -15.05 15.36
CA SER A 368 4.78 -16.12 14.38
C SER A 368 3.94 -17.38 14.64
N SER A 369 3.32 -17.51 15.82
CA SER A 369 2.43 -18.64 16.13
C SER A 369 1.10 -18.61 15.37
N VAL A 370 0.76 -17.48 14.74
CA VAL A 370 -0.39 -17.39 13.83
C VAL A 370 -0.13 -18.03 12.46
N LEU A 371 1.13 -18.43 12.19
CA LEU A 371 1.52 -19.05 10.93
C LEU A 371 1.70 -20.55 11.12
N TRP A 372 1.27 -21.35 10.14
CA TRP A 372 1.64 -22.76 10.06
C TRP A 372 3.12 -22.90 9.71
N LYS A 373 3.82 -23.80 10.43
CA LYS A 373 5.19 -24.21 10.15
C LYS A 373 5.20 -25.63 9.61
N SER A 374 6.21 -25.98 8.82
CA SER A 374 6.34 -27.34 8.28
C SER A 374 6.36 -28.42 9.40
N SER A 375 6.93 -28.08 10.58
CA SER A 375 6.91 -28.92 11.76
C SER A 375 5.51 -29.21 12.31
N ASP A 376 4.54 -28.34 12.06
CA ASP A 376 3.16 -28.50 12.57
C ASP A 376 2.38 -29.61 11.85
N TYR A 377 2.87 -30.09 10.70
CA TYR A 377 2.27 -31.20 9.93
C TYR A 377 2.91 -32.57 10.23
N SER A 378 4.00 -32.58 11.01
CA SER A 378 4.82 -33.79 11.24
C SER A 378 4.53 -34.48 12.58
N SER A 379 3.48 -34.07 13.29
CA SER A 379 3.08 -34.63 14.60
C SER A 379 1.95 -35.63 14.52
#